data_bdb60379f41df696070d3147c1bac613
#
_entry.id   bdb60379f41df696070d3147c1bac613
#
_cell.length_a   1.000
_cell.length_b   1.000
_cell.length_c   1.000
_cell.angle_alpha   90.00
_cell.angle_beta   90.00
_cell.angle_gamma   90.00
#
_symmetry.space_group_name_H-M   'P 1'
#
loop_
_entity.id
_entity.type
_entity.pdbx_description
1 polymer ?
#
loop_
_entity_poly.entity_id
_entity_poly.type
_entity_poly.pdbx_seq_one_letter_code
_entity_poly.pdbx_strand_id
1 'polypeptide(L)'
;DVLCNSMLLTEGWDCPSVDTVVVLRPTKVRSLYQQMVGRGMRLSPGKKELLLLDFLWMTERHDLCRPSALISKDDNIAKRIDKMVMDNGNGIDLMEAVETAEKNVIEEREEALARELAAMKKRKRQFVDPLEYALSISAEDLANYEPTFAWEMGPVTEKQKAYLEKCGILSDTVTCSGHACMIINKLRSRQDEHLATPKQIRLLEKYGFYHVGTWDFDSASRMITRIAANNWFLPRSIDAASYQP
;
A
#
# COMPACT_ATOMS: atom_id res chain seq x y z
N ASP A 1 -38.87 -31.79 -18.43
CA ASP A 1 -39.41 -32.31 -17.16
C ASP A 1 -38.87 -31.50 -16.02
N VAL A 2 -39.68 -31.29 -14.98
CA VAL A 2 -39.27 -30.51 -13.77
C VAL A 2 -39.35 -31.44 -12.56
N LEU A 3 -38.27 -31.47 -11.78
CA LEU A 3 -38.18 -32.21 -10.53
C LEU A 3 -38.07 -31.26 -9.36
N CYS A 4 -39.05 -31.29 -8.46
CA CYS A 4 -39.06 -30.48 -7.25
C CYS A 4 -38.73 -31.35 -6.04
N ASN A 5 -37.82 -30.87 -5.18
CA ASN A 5 -37.50 -31.56 -3.94
C ASN A 5 -37.16 -30.58 -2.78
N SER A 6 -37.24 -31.12 -1.57
CA SER A 6 -36.80 -30.40 -0.35
C SER A 6 -35.72 -31.22 0.34
N MET A 7 -34.46 -30.99 -0.03
CA MET A 7 -33.24 -31.60 0.54
C MET A 7 -32.98 -33.08 0.24
N LEU A 8 -33.95 -33.86 -0.31
CA LEU A 8 -33.78 -35.27 -0.56
C LEU A 8 -32.73 -35.60 -1.65
N LEU A 9 -32.56 -34.67 -2.62
CA LEU A 9 -31.65 -34.90 -3.75
C LEU A 9 -30.24 -34.24 -3.52
N THR A 10 -29.96 -33.75 -2.36
CA THR A 10 -28.65 -33.18 -2.04
C THR A 10 -27.58 -34.25 -1.88
N GLU A 11 -27.96 -35.47 -1.51
CA GLU A 11 -27.07 -36.62 -1.36
C GLU A 11 -27.58 -37.82 -2.17
N GLY A 12 -26.67 -38.61 -2.72
CA GLY A 12 -26.98 -39.89 -3.35
C GLY A 12 -27.69 -39.87 -4.72
N TRP A 13 -28.24 -38.74 -5.16
CA TRP A 13 -28.90 -38.61 -6.46
C TRP A 13 -27.96 -38.18 -7.57
N ASP A 14 -28.01 -38.82 -8.70
CA ASP A 14 -27.17 -38.55 -9.86
C ASP A 14 -27.98 -38.46 -11.14
N CYS A 15 -28.04 -37.28 -11.75
CA CYS A 15 -28.65 -37.02 -13.03
C CYS A 15 -27.85 -35.99 -13.82
N PRO A 16 -26.83 -36.41 -14.58
CA PRO A 16 -25.95 -35.49 -15.32
C PRO A 16 -26.66 -34.64 -16.37
N SER A 17 -27.82 -35.08 -16.86
CA SER A 17 -28.60 -34.37 -17.88
C SER A 17 -29.35 -33.13 -17.39
N VAL A 18 -29.27 -32.79 -16.07
CA VAL A 18 -29.87 -31.56 -15.53
C VAL A 18 -29.12 -30.35 -16.10
N ASP A 19 -29.83 -29.53 -16.86
CA ASP A 19 -29.34 -28.33 -17.51
C ASP A 19 -29.75 -27.02 -16.79
N THR A 20 -30.71 -27.11 -15.87
CA THR A 20 -31.25 -25.97 -15.14
C THR A 20 -31.44 -26.33 -13.68
N VAL A 21 -30.92 -25.48 -12.79
CA VAL A 21 -31.13 -25.59 -11.35
C VAL A 21 -31.77 -24.27 -10.83
N VAL A 22 -32.91 -24.44 -10.16
CA VAL A 22 -33.67 -23.34 -9.56
C VAL A 22 -33.52 -23.43 -8.03
N VAL A 23 -32.87 -22.47 -7.41
CA VAL A 23 -32.66 -22.42 -5.96
C VAL A 23 -33.76 -21.55 -5.34
N LEU A 24 -34.73 -22.20 -4.72
CA LEU A 24 -35.86 -21.55 -4.03
C LEU A 24 -35.66 -21.48 -2.51
N ARG A 25 -34.67 -22.20 -1.97
CA ARG A 25 -34.35 -22.24 -0.56
C ARG A 25 -32.99 -21.64 -0.28
N PRO A 26 -32.94 -20.43 0.26
CA PRO A 26 -31.70 -19.80 0.63
C PRO A 26 -30.99 -20.54 1.76
N THR A 27 -29.66 -20.57 1.75
CA THR A 27 -28.84 -21.18 2.79
C THR A 27 -27.64 -20.29 3.15
N LYS A 28 -27.20 -20.35 4.41
CA LYS A 28 -25.95 -19.73 4.88
C LYS A 28 -24.76 -20.70 4.81
N VAL A 29 -25.02 -21.97 4.56
CA VAL A 29 -24.00 -23.03 4.56
C VAL A 29 -23.48 -23.22 3.14
N ARG A 30 -22.26 -22.78 2.89
CA ARG A 30 -21.62 -22.86 1.56
C ARG A 30 -21.56 -24.29 1.01
N SER A 31 -21.21 -25.26 1.85
CA SER A 31 -21.15 -26.67 1.42
C SER A 31 -22.50 -27.20 0.95
N LEU A 32 -23.59 -26.83 1.63
CA LEU A 32 -24.93 -27.19 1.23
C LEU A 32 -25.31 -26.53 -0.12
N TYR A 33 -24.99 -25.25 -0.28
CA TYR A 33 -25.22 -24.54 -1.54
C TYR A 33 -24.46 -25.20 -2.71
N GLN A 34 -23.19 -25.53 -2.49
CA GLN A 34 -22.36 -26.24 -3.48
C GLN A 34 -22.93 -27.64 -3.82
N GLN A 35 -23.48 -28.36 -2.85
CA GLN A 35 -24.13 -29.63 -3.10
C GLN A 35 -25.41 -29.49 -3.94
N MET A 36 -26.23 -28.49 -3.63
CA MET A 36 -27.47 -28.22 -4.36
C MET A 36 -27.19 -27.88 -5.83
N VAL A 37 -26.27 -26.97 -6.10
CA VAL A 37 -25.94 -26.52 -7.46
C VAL A 37 -25.03 -27.53 -8.17
N GLY A 38 -24.12 -28.17 -7.46
CA GLY A 38 -23.15 -29.12 -8.00
C GLY A 38 -23.76 -30.31 -8.69
N ARG A 39 -25.03 -30.67 -8.39
CA ARG A 39 -25.76 -31.73 -9.11
C ARG A 39 -25.97 -31.37 -10.56
N GLY A 40 -26.27 -30.12 -10.86
CA GLY A 40 -26.40 -29.61 -12.22
C GLY A 40 -25.06 -29.31 -12.91
N MET A 41 -23.95 -29.27 -12.23
CA MET A 41 -22.62 -28.96 -12.84
C MET A 41 -21.96 -30.17 -13.51
N ARG A 42 -22.58 -31.38 -13.45
CA ARG A 42 -22.02 -32.58 -14.06
C ARG A 42 -22.09 -32.52 -15.57
N LEU A 43 -21.07 -33.07 -16.22
CA LEU A 43 -21.01 -33.15 -17.68
C LEU A 43 -21.95 -34.24 -18.18
N SER A 44 -22.67 -33.97 -19.29
CA SER A 44 -23.54 -34.91 -19.99
C SER A 44 -23.43 -34.69 -21.50
N PRO A 45 -23.55 -35.73 -22.33
CA PRO A 45 -23.55 -35.57 -23.77
C PRO A 45 -24.64 -34.58 -24.23
N GLY A 46 -24.27 -33.60 -25.02
CA GLY A 46 -25.18 -32.57 -25.53
C GLY A 46 -25.41 -31.36 -24.59
N LYS A 47 -24.99 -31.45 -23.35
CA LYS A 47 -25.07 -30.31 -22.37
C LYS A 47 -23.88 -29.38 -22.54
N LYS A 48 -24.15 -28.11 -22.83
CA LYS A 48 -23.14 -27.08 -23.04
C LYS A 48 -22.91 -26.20 -21.79
N GLU A 49 -23.98 -25.97 -21.03
CA GLU A 49 -24.00 -25.04 -19.89
C GLU A 49 -24.99 -25.50 -18.83
N LEU A 50 -24.91 -24.92 -17.67
CA LEU A 50 -25.90 -25.02 -16.60
C LEU A 50 -26.52 -23.66 -16.39
N LEU A 51 -27.84 -23.55 -16.53
CA LEU A 51 -28.58 -22.36 -16.13
C LEU A 51 -28.89 -22.43 -14.63
N LEU A 52 -28.35 -21.50 -13.88
CA LEU A 52 -28.60 -21.31 -12.44
C LEU A 52 -29.56 -20.14 -12.23
N LEU A 53 -30.78 -20.45 -11.75
CA LEU A 53 -31.75 -19.44 -11.34
C LEU A 53 -31.76 -19.33 -9.82
N ASP A 54 -31.21 -18.26 -9.30
CA ASP A 54 -31.20 -17.95 -7.87
C ASP A 54 -31.98 -16.67 -7.61
N PHE A 55 -32.91 -16.71 -6.65
CA PHE A 55 -33.73 -15.57 -6.30
C PHE A 55 -32.97 -14.64 -5.33
N LEU A 56 -32.04 -13.88 -5.85
CA LEU A 56 -31.12 -13.00 -5.13
C LEU A 56 -31.80 -11.96 -4.20
N TRP A 57 -33.04 -11.59 -4.48
CA TRP A 57 -33.81 -10.70 -3.61
C TRP A 57 -33.96 -11.20 -2.17
N MET A 58 -33.85 -12.51 -1.95
CA MET A 58 -33.83 -13.10 -0.61
C MET A 58 -32.46 -13.01 0.07
N THR A 59 -31.38 -12.82 -0.69
CA THR A 59 -30.00 -12.80 -0.17
C THR A 59 -29.57 -11.46 0.39
N GLU A 60 -30.18 -10.35 -0.02
CA GLU A 60 -29.82 -9.01 0.46
C GLU A 60 -30.07 -8.79 1.95
N ARG A 61 -31.02 -9.51 2.54
CA ARG A 61 -31.42 -9.34 3.95
C ARG A 61 -30.71 -10.24 4.94
N HIS A 62 -30.00 -11.28 4.47
CA HIS A 62 -29.54 -12.35 5.35
C HIS A 62 -28.21 -12.89 4.89
N ASP A 63 -27.15 -12.46 4.98
CA ASP A 63 -25.81 -13.07 4.79
C ASP A 63 -25.81 -14.54 4.22
N LEU A 64 -26.54 -14.71 3.12
CA LEU A 64 -26.82 -16.01 2.50
C LEU A 64 -25.78 -16.34 1.41
N CYS A 65 -25.60 -17.64 1.10
CA CYS A 65 -24.74 -18.06 0.00
C CYS A 65 -25.29 -17.57 -1.34
N ARG A 66 -24.41 -17.10 -2.21
CA ARG A 66 -24.69 -16.56 -3.53
C ARG A 66 -23.94 -17.35 -4.61
N PRO A 67 -24.30 -17.24 -5.89
CA PRO A 67 -23.60 -17.89 -6.99
C PRO A 67 -22.08 -17.64 -6.99
N SER A 68 -21.64 -16.45 -6.63
CA SER A 68 -20.22 -16.10 -6.48
C SER A 68 -19.45 -17.00 -5.50
N ALA A 69 -20.11 -17.52 -4.47
CA ALA A 69 -19.54 -18.44 -3.48
C ALA A 69 -19.24 -19.84 -4.04
N LEU A 70 -19.77 -20.21 -5.21
CA LEU A 70 -19.43 -21.47 -5.88
C LEU A 70 -18.00 -21.44 -6.42
N ILE A 71 -17.56 -20.28 -6.90
CA ILE A 71 -16.39 -20.16 -7.75
C ILE A 71 -15.23 -19.51 -7.00
N SER A 72 -15.47 -18.44 -6.23
CA SER A 72 -14.41 -17.74 -5.52
C SER A 72 -14.42 -17.98 -4.01
N LYS A 73 -13.22 -18.17 -3.43
CA LYS A 73 -12.99 -18.19 -1.99
C LYS A 73 -12.60 -16.80 -1.43
N ASP A 74 -12.20 -15.87 -2.32
CA ASP A 74 -11.85 -14.52 -1.96
C ASP A 74 -13.13 -13.66 -1.89
N ASP A 75 -13.42 -13.10 -0.72
CA ASP A 75 -14.61 -12.30 -0.47
C ASP A 75 -14.67 -11.02 -1.32
N ASN A 76 -13.52 -10.46 -1.72
CA ASN A 76 -13.50 -9.26 -2.56
C ASN A 76 -13.91 -9.58 -3.99
N ILE A 77 -13.41 -10.71 -4.52
CA ILE A 77 -13.78 -11.19 -5.86
C ILE A 77 -15.26 -11.58 -5.85
N ALA A 78 -15.71 -12.31 -4.84
CA ALA A 78 -17.11 -12.72 -4.70
C ALA A 78 -18.07 -11.51 -4.69
N LYS A 79 -17.76 -10.45 -3.92
CA LYS A 79 -18.58 -9.22 -3.88
C LYS A 79 -18.61 -8.50 -5.23
N ARG A 80 -17.54 -8.52 -6.01
CA ARG A 80 -17.51 -7.92 -7.35
C ARG A 80 -18.37 -8.69 -8.34
N ILE A 81 -18.28 -10.03 -8.32
CA ILE A 81 -19.14 -10.90 -9.13
C ILE A 81 -20.61 -10.64 -8.79
N ASP A 82 -20.95 -10.57 -7.49
CA ASP A 82 -22.32 -10.27 -7.06
C ASP A 82 -22.81 -8.93 -7.60
N LYS A 83 -21.96 -7.90 -7.57
CA LYS A 83 -22.29 -6.60 -8.14
C LYS A 83 -22.49 -6.67 -9.65
N MET A 84 -21.63 -7.37 -10.38
CA MET A 84 -21.77 -7.56 -11.82
C MET A 84 -23.07 -8.30 -12.18
N VAL A 85 -23.45 -9.32 -11.38
CA VAL A 85 -24.72 -10.04 -11.55
C VAL A 85 -25.92 -9.11 -11.33
N MET A 86 -25.87 -8.24 -10.30
CA MET A 86 -26.96 -7.28 -10.02
C MET A 86 -27.09 -6.21 -11.11
N ASP A 87 -25.96 -5.71 -11.62
CA ASP A 87 -25.94 -4.63 -12.61
C ASP A 87 -26.42 -5.09 -14.00
N ASN A 88 -26.18 -6.37 -14.35
CA ASN A 88 -26.49 -6.90 -15.69
C ASN A 88 -27.94 -7.39 -15.89
N GLY A 89 -28.71 -7.66 -14.84
CA GLY A 89 -30.15 -7.95 -14.90
C GLY A 89 -30.65 -9.10 -15.80
N ASN A 90 -29.87 -9.54 -16.80
CA ASN A 90 -30.23 -10.50 -17.84
C ASN A 90 -29.45 -11.81 -17.79
N GLY A 91 -28.77 -12.09 -16.67
CA GLY A 91 -27.87 -13.22 -16.55
C GLY A 91 -26.44 -12.87 -16.97
N ILE A 92 -25.49 -13.58 -16.42
CA ILE A 92 -24.06 -13.41 -16.64
C ILE A 92 -23.39 -14.78 -16.72
N ASP A 93 -22.39 -14.90 -17.58
CA ASP A 93 -21.47 -16.03 -17.51
C ASP A 93 -20.59 -15.87 -16.27
N LEU A 94 -20.77 -16.79 -15.33
CA LEU A 94 -20.03 -16.71 -14.06
C LEU A 94 -18.52 -16.90 -14.23
N MET A 95 -18.07 -17.65 -15.25
CA MET A 95 -16.64 -17.86 -15.49
C MET A 95 -16.01 -16.60 -16.05
N GLU A 96 -16.66 -15.93 -17.00
CA GLU A 96 -16.22 -14.63 -17.54
C GLU A 96 -16.23 -13.54 -16.47
N ALA A 97 -17.23 -13.56 -15.60
CA ALA A 97 -17.31 -12.63 -14.48
C ALA A 97 -16.14 -12.80 -13.48
N VAL A 98 -15.71 -14.04 -13.22
CA VAL A 98 -14.53 -14.31 -12.38
C VAL A 98 -13.27 -13.77 -13.00
N GLU A 99 -13.00 -14.07 -14.27
CA GLU A 99 -11.80 -13.59 -14.96
C GLU A 99 -11.74 -12.05 -14.96
N THR A 100 -12.88 -11.40 -15.20
CA THR A 100 -12.96 -9.94 -15.18
C THR A 100 -12.76 -9.38 -13.77
N ALA A 101 -13.37 -9.99 -12.76
CA ALA A 101 -13.22 -9.55 -11.37
C ALA A 101 -11.79 -9.74 -10.85
N GLU A 102 -11.11 -10.85 -11.21
CA GLU A 102 -9.72 -11.10 -10.85
C GLU A 102 -8.77 -10.09 -11.51
N LYS A 103 -8.93 -9.82 -12.80
CA LYS A 103 -8.13 -8.80 -13.52
C LYS A 103 -8.28 -7.42 -12.86
N ASN A 104 -9.50 -7.00 -12.58
CA ASN A 104 -9.77 -5.71 -11.94
C ASN A 104 -9.14 -5.61 -10.53
N VAL A 105 -9.15 -6.69 -9.74
CA VAL A 105 -8.52 -6.72 -8.40
C VAL A 105 -7.00 -6.60 -8.52
N ILE A 106 -6.39 -7.28 -9.50
CA ILE A 106 -4.95 -7.20 -9.74
C ILE A 106 -4.57 -5.78 -10.16
N GLU A 107 -5.26 -5.21 -11.16
CA GLU A 107 -5.00 -3.85 -11.64
C GLU A 107 -5.10 -2.81 -10.51
N GLU A 108 -6.14 -2.87 -9.68
CA GLU A 108 -6.28 -1.95 -8.53
C GLU A 108 -5.17 -2.10 -7.49
N ARG A 109 -4.71 -3.33 -7.23
CA ARG A 109 -3.57 -3.58 -6.32
C ARG A 109 -2.28 -3.01 -6.90
N GLU A 110 -2.04 -3.20 -8.19
CA GLU A 110 -0.87 -2.64 -8.88
C GLU A 110 -0.88 -1.11 -8.88
N GLU A 111 -2.02 -0.48 -9.16
CA GLU A 111 -2.17 0.97 -9.08
C GLU A 111 -1.99 1.52 -7.67
N ALA A 112 -2.53 0.83 -6.66
CA ALA A 112 -2.36 1.22 -5.26
C ALA A 112 -0.89 1.16 -4.85
N LEU A 113 -0.19 0.08 -5.21
CA LEU A 113 1.24 -0.07 -4.97
C LEU A 113 2.07 0.99 -5.71
N ALA A 114 1.74 1.26 -6.97
CA ALA A 114 2.42 2.30 -7.75
C ALA A 114 2.25 3.70 -7.12
N ARG A 115 1.04 4.02 -6.62
CA ARG A 115 0.77 5.28 -5.89
C ARG A 115 1.58 5.35 -4.60
N GLU A 116 1.64 4.27 -3.83
CA GLU A 116 2.41 4.20 -2.58
C GLU A 116 3.92 4.36 -2.84
N LEU A 117 4.46 3.66 -3.83
CA LEU A 117 5.86 3.81 -4.26
C LEU A 117 6.18 5.24 -4.74
N ALA A 118 5.27 5.87 -5.47
CA ALA A 118 5.45 7.27 -5.90
C ALA A 118 5.45 8.24 -4.70
N ALA A 119 4.56 8.00 -3.72
CA ALA A 119 4.54 8.77 -2.48
C ALA A 119 5.83 8.62 -1.66
N MET A 120 6.33 7.38 -1.51
CA MET A 120 7.62 7.12 -0.84
C MET A 120 8.79 7.79 -1.55
N LYS A 121 8.86 7.72 -2.88
CA LYS A 121 9.90 8.41 -3.67
C LYS A 121 9.82 9.93 -3.49
N LYS A 122 8.62 10.51 -3.43
CA LYS A 122 8.41 11.95 -3.19
C LYS A 122 8.91 12.34 -1.79
N ARG A 123 8.60 11.55 -0.76
CA ARG A 123 9.10 11.79 0.62
C ARG A 123 10.62 11.75 0.67
N LYS A 124 11.27 10.74 0.10
CA LYS A 124 12.75 10.66 0.04
C LYS A 124 13.40 11.86 -0.66
N ARG A 125 12.74 12.47 -1.64
CA ARG A 125 13.22 13.70 -2.29
C ARG A 125 13.04 14.95 -1.41
N GLN A 126 12.04 14.96 -0.56
CA GLN A 126 11.67 16.10 0.26
C GLN A 126 12.45 16.17 1.57
N PHE A 127 12.80 15.02 2.14
CA PHE A 127 13.47 14.87 3.43
C PHE A 127 14.87 14.27 3.28
N VAL A 128 15.77 14.62 4.18
CA VAL A 128 17.14 14.10 4.28
C VAL A 128 17.10 12.79 5.08
N ASP A 129 17.81 11.77 4.60
CA ASP A 129 17.96 10.53 5.35
C ASP A 129 18.77 10.75 6.64
N PRO A 130 18.36 10.22 7.80
CA PRO A 130 19.09 10.39 9.06
C PRO A 130 20.55 9.93 9.01
N LEU A 131 20.85 8.86 8.31
CA LEU A 131 22.22 8.34 8.16
C LEU A 131 23.06 9.27 7.28
N GLU A 132 22.52 9.73 6.13
CA GLU A 132 23.15 10.73 5.27
C GLU A 132 23.48 12.00 6.09
N TYR A 133 22.53 12.47 6.89
CA TYR A 133 22.73 13.61 7.75
C TYR A 133 23.82 13.39 8.82
N ALA A 134 23.81 12.24 9.50
CA ALA A 134 24.81 11.90 10.51
C ALA A 134 26.24 11.89 9.92
N LEU A 135 26.39 11.33 8.73
CA LEU A 135 27.69 11.31 8.01
C LEU A 135 28.11 12.72 7.60
N SER A 136 27.22 13.56 7.08
CA SER A 136 27.51 14.93 6.65
C SER A 136 27.99 15.84 7.80
N ILE A 137 27.54 15.58 9.03
CA ILE A 137 27.97 16.32 10.22
C ILE A 137 29.05 15.60 11.04
N SER A 138 29.59 14.49 10.54
CA SER A 138 30.59 13.64 11.21
C SER A 138 30.16 13.19 12.62
N ALA A 139 28.88 12.87 12.80
CA ALA A 139 28.31 12.40 14.06
C ALA A 139 28.23 10.85 14.05
N GLU A 140 29.34 10.19 14.38
CA GLU A 140 29.44 8.72 14.41
C GLU A 140 28.49 8.10 15.45
N ASP A 141 28.21 8.80 16.54
CA ASP A 141 27.27 8.45 17.58
C ASP A 141 25.82 8.30 17.07
N LEU A 142 25.44 9.13 16.09
CA LEU A 142 24.14 9.01 15.43
C LEU A 142 24.10 7.91 14.37
N ALA A 143 25.20 7.73 13.62
CA ALA A 143 25.28 6.74 12.56
C ALA A 143 25.27 5.30 13.10
N ASN A 144 25.90 5.06 14.24
CA ASN A 144 26.06 3.75 14.88
C ASN A 144 25.24 3.64 16.18
N TYR A 145 24.08 4.31 16.24
CA TYR A 145 23.28 4.32 17.44
C TYR A 145 22.69 2.93 17.76
N GLU A 146 22.96 2.45 18.97
CA GLU A 146 22.35 1.23 19.52
C GLU A 146 21.60 1.57 20.82
N PRO A 147 20.30 1.24 20.93
CA PRO A 147 19.53 1.52 22.13
C PRO A 147 20.01 0.64 23.30
N THR A 148 20.29 1.26 24.43
CA THR A 148 20.79 0.59 25.63
C THR A 148 19.68 0.41 26.68
N PHE A 149 18.77 1.36 26.80
CA PHE A 149 17.72 1.35 27.81
C PHE A 149 16.37 0.94 27.22
N ALA A 150 15.52 0.31 28.04
CA ALA A 150 14.21 -0.17 27.61
C ALA A 150 13.30 0.94 27.01
N TRP A 151 13.40 2.18 27.54
CA TRP A 151 12.63 3.32 27.01
C TRP A 151 13.10 3.80 25.63
N GLU A 152 14.35 3.53 25.28
CA GLU A 152 14.92 3.87 23.97
C GLU A 152 14.42 2.93 22.87
N MET A 153 14.11 1.68 23.24
CA MET A 153 13.65 0.64 22.32
C MET A 153 12.22 0.84 21.86
N GLY A 154 11.48 1.75 22.49
CA GLY A 154 10.10 2.04 22.12
C GLY A 154 9.96 2.61 20.70
N PRO A 155 8.76 2.56 20.10
CA PRO A 155 8.50 3.13 18.79
C PRO A 155 8.65 4.66 18.82
N VAL A 156 9.03 5.24 17.68
CA VAL A 156 9.11 6.70 17.51
C VAL A 156 7.71 7.31 17.69
N THR A 157 7.59 8.28 18.58
CA THR A 157 6.32 8.95 18.85
C THR A 157 5.93 9.91 17.72
N GLU A 158 4.63 10.16 17.56
CA GLU A 158 4.13 11.10 16.54
C GLU A 158 4.70 12.53 16.71
N LYS A 159 4.95 12.97 17.95
CA LYS A 159 5.59 14.25 18.22
C LYS A 159 7.04 14.29 17.74
N GLN A 160 7.80 13.21 17.93
CA GLN A 160 9.16 13.07 17.43
C GLN A 160 9.19 13.06 15.90
N LYS A 161 8.31 12.29 15.25
CA LYS A 161 8.20 12.26 13.80
C LYS A 161 7.92 13.66 13.23
N ALA A 162 6.89 14.33 13.77
CA ALA A 162 6.52 15.67 13.34
C ALA A 162 7.68 16.70 13.49
N TYR A 163 8.46 16.59 14.57
CA TYR A 163 9.62 17.46 14.77
C TYR A 163 10.75 17.18 13.78
N LEU A 164 11.08 15.90 13.55
CA LEU A 164 12.08 15.50 12.56
C LEU A 164 11.72 15.99 11.16
N GLU A 165 10.48 15.79 10.74
CA GLU A 165 9.98 16.25 9.44
C GLU A 165 10.00 17.78 9.32
N LYS A 166 9.63 18.50 10.38
CA LYS A 166 9.77 19.97 10.44
C LYS A 166 11.21 20.40 10.19
N CYS A 167 12.18 19.71 10.78
CA CYS A 167 13.61 19.98 10.59
C CYS A 167 14.15 19.46 9.24
N GLY A 168 13.36 18.72 8.47
CA GLY A 168 13.72 18.21 7.15
C GLY A 168 14.38 16.84 7.14
N ILE A 169 14.28 16.08 8.24
CA ILE A 169 14.77 14.69 8.35
C ILE A 169 13.63 13.71 8.05
N LEU A 170 13.93 12.64 7.32
CA LEU A 170 13.00 11.56 7.02
C LEU A 170 12.74 10.74 8.30
N SER A 171 11.51 10.76 8.81
CA SER A 171 11.16 10.06 10.05
C SER A 171 10.97 8.55 9.86
N ASP A 172 10.70 8.08 8.64
CA ASP A 172 10.34 6.69 8.33
C ASP A 172 11.50 5.70 8.53
N THR A 173 12.75 6.18 8.46
CA THR A 173 13.96 5.37 8.61
C THR A 173 14.51 5.34 10.03
N VAL A 174 13.92 6.12 10.94
CA VAL A 174 14.33 6.16 12.35
C VAL A 174 13.68 4.99 13.09
N THR A 175 14.50 4.10 13.64
CA THR A 175 14.06 2.78 14.13
C THR A 175 13.40 2.82 15.50
N CYS A 176 13.84 3.71 16.40
CA CYS A 176 13.37 3.71 17.78
C CYS A 176 13.35 5.13 18.40
N SER A 177 12.65 5.26 19.52
CA SER A 177 12.46 6.53 20.24
C SER A 177 13.78 7.13 20.73
N GLY A 178 14.74 6.32 21.16
CA GLY A 178 16.05 6.76 21.60
C GLY A 178 16.84 7.40 20.47
N HIS A 179 16.90 6.75 19.30
CA HIS A 179 17.55 7.31 18.10
C HIS A 179 16.90 8.64 17.68
N ALA A 180 15.56 8.70 17.69
CA ALA A 180 14.84 9.95 17.43
C ALA A 180 15.22 11.06 18.41
N CYS A 181 15.33 10.76 19.71
CA CYS A 181 15.76 11.73 20.73
C CYS A 181 17.17 12.25 20.46
N MET A 182 18.12 11.37 20.12
CA MET A 182 19.49 11.80 19.82
C MET A 182 19.56 12.73 18.61
N ILE A 183 18.89 12.37 17.52
CA ILE A 183 18.83 13.21 16.32
C ILE A 183 18.21 14.57 16.66
N ILE A 184 17.11 14.61 17.42
CA ILE A 184 16.43 15.84 17.82
C ILE A 184 17.35 16.71 18.69
N ASN A 185 18.07 16.14 19.66
CA ASN A 185 18.99 16.86 20.49
C ASN A 185 20.15 17.46 19.66
N LYS A 186 20.69 16.70 18.72
CA LYS A 186 21.75 17.21 17.81
C LYS A 186 21.24 18.33 16.90
N LEU A 187 20.01 18.20 16.38
CA LEU A 187 19.38 19.26 15.58
C LEU A 187 19.20 20.55 16.38
N ARG A 188 18.79 20.46 17.65
CA ARG A 188 18.65 21.62 18.55
C ARG A 188 19.99 22.28 18.85
N SER A 189 20.99 21.52 19.28
CA SER A 189 22.32 22.02 19.53
C SER A 189 22.87 22.79 18.33
N ARG A 190 22.77 22.23 17.15
CA ARG A 190 23.21 22.85 15.90
C ARG A 190 22.42 24.13 15.54
N GLN A 191 21.12 24.14 15.87
CA GLN A 191 20.28 25.32 15.68
C GLN A 191 20.71 26.46 16.64
N ASP A 192 21.01 26.10 17.88
CA ASP A 192 21.51 27.07 18.87
C ASP A 192 22.89 27.61 18.48
N GLU A 193 23.73 26.81 17.86
CA GLU A 193 25.03 27.17 17.30
C GLU A 193 24.95 27.89 15.94
N HIS A 194 23.74 28.15 15.41
CA HIS A 194 23.49 28.75 14.09
C HIS A 194 24.20 28.08 12.94
N LEU A 195 24.31 26.75 12.98
CA LEU A 195 24.90 25.94 11.90
C LEU A 195 23.88 25.61 10.79
N ALA A 196 24.42 25.23 9.64
CA ALA A 196 23.63 24.87 8.46
C ALA A 196 22.60 23.78 8.75
N THR A 197 21.40 23.93 8.19
CA THR A 197 20.28 23.00 8.34
C THR A 197 20.48 21.73 7.48
N PRO A 198 19.82 20.59 7.81
CA PRO A 198 19.94 19.37 7.03
C PRO A 198 19.66 19.58 5.52
N LYS A 199 18.66 20.39 5.18
CA LYS A 199 18.31 20.68 3.77
C LYS A 199 19.38 21.52 3.06
N GLN A 200 19.99 22.48 3.75
CA GLN A 200 21.09 23.27 3.19
C GLN A 200 22.32 22.39 2.96
N ILE A 201 22.68 21.55 3.93
CA ILE A 201 23.80 20.63 3.84
C ILE A 201 23.62 19.73 2.60
N ARG A 202 22.52 18.99 2.53
CA ARG A 202 22.24 18.09 1.41
C ARG A 202 22.26 18.80 0.07
N LEU A 203 21.69 20.02 0.00
CA LEU A 203 21.67 20.77 -1.25
C LEU A 203 23.08 21.15 -1.71
N LEU A 204 23.91 21.67 -0.81
CA LEU A 204 25.26 22.09 -1.14
C LEU A 204 26.18 20.91 -1.43
N GLU A 205 26.08 19.81 -0.68
CA GLU A 205 26.84 18.58 -0.96
C GLU A 205 26.48 18.00 -2.35
N LYS A 206 25.22 18.12 -2.79
CA LYS A 206 24.80 17.74 -4.15
C LYS A 206 25.53 18.57 -5.23
N TYR A 207 25.95 19.80 -4.92
CA TYR A 207 26.77 20.63 -5.81
C TYR A 207 28.28 20.37 -5.69
N GLY A 208 28.67 19.42 -4.84
CA GLY A 208 30.07 19.00 -4.66
C GLY A 208 30.82 19.78 -3.59
N PHE A 209 30.14 20.54 -2.73
CA PHE A 209 30.79 21.17 -1.58
C PHE A 209 31.09 20.13 -0.50
N TYR A 210 32.27 20.25 0.12
CA TYR A 210 32.69 19.37 1.21
C TYR A 210 32.55 20.06 2.57
N HIS A 211 32.44 19.29 3.63
CA HIS A 211 32.37 19.75 5.02
C HIS A 211 31.26 20.78 5.29
N VAL A 212 30.19 20.75 4.53
CA VAL A 212 29.06 21.71 4.69
C VAL A 212 28.43 21.61 6.08
N GLY A 213 28.58 20.48 6.74
CA GLY A 213 28.14 20.32 8.13
C GLY A 213 28.80 21.26 9.13
N THR A 214 29.96 21.86 8.83
CA THR A 214 30.63 22.83 9.69
C THR A 214 30.29 24.28 9.38
N TRP A 215 29.55 24.54 8.31
CA TRP A 215 29.20 25.89 7.89
C TRP A 215 28.14 26.51 8.78
N ASP A 216 28.23 27.85 8.96
CA ASP A 216 27.14 28.60 9.56
C ASP A 216 25.94 28.73 8.63
N PHE A 217 24.76 28.99 9.20
CA PHE A 217 23.49 29.08 8.46
C PHE A 217 23.53 30.19 7.38
N ASP A 218 24.15 31.32 7.69
CA ASP A 218 24.16 32.47 6.78
C ASP A 218 25.11 32.25 5.60
N SER A 219 26.26 31.63 5.81
CA SER A 219 27.18 31.26 4.72
C SER A 219 26.54 30.24 3.78
N ALA A 220 25.87 29.20 4.32
CA ALA A 220 25.12 28.26 3.55
C ALA A 220 23.98 28.93 2.75
N SER A 221 23.22 29.82 3.38
CA SER A 221 22.14 30.57 2.73
C SER A 221 22.65 31.47 1.61
N ARG A 222 23.76 32.19 1.84
CA ARG A 222 24.38 33.05 0.81
C ARG A 222 24.84 32.25 -0.41
N MET A 223 25.45 31.08 -0.18
CA MET A 223 25.87 30.23 -1.28
C MET A 223 24.66 29.67 -2.08
N ILE A 224 23.61 29.20 -1.41
CA ILE A 224 22.39 28.76 -2.06
C ILE A 224 21.78 29.91 -2.88
N THR A 225 21.73 31.12 -2.35
CA THR A 225 21.23 32.28 -3.09
C THR A 225 22.05 32.57 -4.36
N ARG A 226 23.40 32.46 -4.28
CA ARG A 226 24.27 32.61 -5.47
C ARG A 226 24.00 31.54 -6.53
N ILE A 227 23.81 30.27 -6.12
CA ILE A 227 23.48 29.19 -7.03
C ILE A 227 22.10 29.41 -7.67
N ALA A 228 21.10 29.82 -6.87
CA ALA A 228 19.75 30.10 -7.36
C ALA A 228 19.74 31.28 -8.36
N ALA A 229 20.51 32.37 -8.07
CA ALA A 229 20.67 33.51 -8.98
C ALA A 229 21.33 33.11 -10.32
N ASN A 230 22.11 32.04 -10.33
CA ASN A 230 22.73 31.48 -11.54
C ASN A 230 21.92 30.33 -12.16
N ASN A 231 20.59 30.39 -12.10
CA ASN A 231 19.67 29.38 -12.64
C ASN A 231 19.93 27.95 -12.14
N TRP A 232 20.29 27.81 -10.88
CA TRP A 232 20.63 26.53 -10.25
C TRP A 232 21.85 25.83 -10.87
N PHE A 233 22.75 26.56 -11.49
CA PHE A 233 24.06 26.08 -11.90
C PHE A 233 25.14 26.66 -10.98
N LEU A 234 26.19 25.88 -10.73
CA LEU A 234 27.35 26.42 -9.99
C LEU A 234 28.04 27.50 -10.82
N PRO A 235 28.26 28.70 -10.27
CA PRO A 235 29.02 29.76 -10.98
C PRO A 235 30.41 29.26 -11.33
N ARG A 236 30.89 29.52 -12.55
CA ARG A 236 32.22 29.07 -13.03
C ARG A 236 33.38 29.58 -12.21
N SER A 237 33.18 30.65 -11.43
CA SER A 237 34.17 31.24 -10.52
C SER A 237 34.32 30.55 -9.18
N ILE A 238 33.49 29.53 -8.91
CA ILE A 238 33.47 28.80 -7.63
C ILE A 238 33.86 27.37 -7.90
N ASP A 239 34.94 26.95 -7.27
CA ASP A 239 35.30 25.52 -7.19
C ASP A 239 34.72 24.96 -5.88
N ALA A 240 33.72 24.09 -6.01
CA ALA A 240 33.00 23.55 -4.86
C ALA A 240 33.92 22.71 -3.94
N ALA A 241 34.91 22.05 -4.52
CA ALA A 241 35.79 21.13 -3.78
C ALA A 241 36.79 21.86 -2.87
N SER A 242 37.22 23.07 -3.26
CA SER A 242 38.19 23.88 -2.49
C SER A 242 37.56 25.05 -1.72
N TYR A 243 36.23 25.25 -1.89
CA TYR A 243 35.54 26.39 -1.29
C TYR A 243 35.44 26.27 0.24
N GLN A 244 35.86 27.30 0.94
CA GLN A 244 35.65 27.53 2.38
C GLN A 244 34.82 28.80 2.55
N PRO A 245 33.74 28.78 3.41
CA PRO A 245 32.86 29.95 3.63
C PRO A 245 33.51 31.09 4.38
#